data_9916754b92eb49fd23477a1cf77d292d
#
_entry.id   9916754b92eb49fd23477a1cf77d292d
#
_cell.length_a   1.000
_cell.length_b   1.000
_cell.length_c   1.000
_cell.angle_alpha   90.00
_cell.angle_beta   90.00
_cell.angle_gamma   90.00
#
_symmetry.space_group_name_H-M   'P 1'
#
loop_
_entity.id
_entity.type
_entity.pdbx_description
1 polymer ?
#
loop_
_entity_poly.entity_id
_entity_poly.type
_entity_poly.pdbx_seq_one_letter_code
_entity_poly.pdbx_strand_id
1 'polypeptide(L)'
;MSVTDETQVAATPGAEAQGTQTQGTQPAPVVSFGTEPGRYRHWRLSVDGPVATLTLDVAEDGGLADGYELKMNSYDLGVDIELYDAVQRLRFEHPGVRAVVLTSGKERMFCAGANIRMLAQATHAWKVNFCKFTNETRNGIEDASAHSGQAYIAALTGTAAGGGYELALACDEIVLVDDGSSAVALPEVPLLGVLPGTGGLTRLVDKRGVRRDLADVFATTAEGIRGEKAVAWRLADETAKARDFAAVIERHRDVLVADRIG
;
A
#
# COMPACT_ATOMS: atom_id res chain seq x y z
N MET A 1 63.30 -39.67 -28.12
CA MET A 1 63.17 -38.22 -28.52
C MET A 1 62.03 -37.66 -27.70
N SER A 2 62.44 -36.95 -26.67
CA SER A 2 61.54 -36.28 -25.70
C SER A 2 61.26 -34.88 -26.22
N VAL A 3 60.02 -34.45 -26.24
CA VAL A 3 59.64 -33.02 -26.34
C VAL A 3 58.55 -32.78 -25.28
N THR A 4 58.98 -32.17 -24.23
CA THR A 4 58.10 -31.54 -23.20
C THR A 4 57.76 -30.15 -23.70
N ASP A 5 56.45 -29.86 -23.84
CA ASP A 5 55.94 -28.50 -24.07
C ASP A 5 55.23 -28.05 -22.79
N GLU A 6 55.88 -27.15 -22.05
CA GLU A 6 55.37 -26.49 -20.88
C GLU A 6 54.65 -25.20 -21.32
N THR A 7 53.32 -25.24 -21.36
CA THR A 7 52.52 -24.02 -21.57
C THR A 7 52.33 -23.32 -20.21
N GLN A 8 53.10 -22.27 -19.96
CA GLN A 8 52.91 -21.34 -18.85
C GLN A 8 51.60 -20.58 -19.02
N VAL A 9 50.65 -20.83 -18.10
CA VAL A 9 49.44 -20.04 -17.94
C VAL A 9 49.81 -18.81 -17.10
N ALA A 10 49.74 -17.61 -17.72
CA ALA A 10 49.97 -16.36 -17.06
C ALA A 10 48.83 -16.07 -16.05
N ALA A 11 49.19 -15.87 -14.80
CA ALA A 11 48.29 -15.44 -13.74
C ALA A 11 47.86 -14.00 -13.96
N THR A 12 46.58 -13.73 -14.12
CA THR A 12 45.97 -12.40 -14.12
C THR A 12 46.05 -11.78 -12.73
N PRO A 13 46.48 -10.50 -12.58
CA PRO A 13 46.51 -9.86 -11.24
C PRO A 13 45.11 -9.75 -10.64
N GLY A 14 45.01 -10.10 -9.38
CA GLY A 14 43.75 -10.07 -8.61
C GLY A 14 43.08 -8.69 -8.64
N ALA A 15 41.78 -8.71 -8.92
CA ALA A 15 40.91 -7.59 -8.66
C ALA A 15 40.89 -7.31 -7.16
N GLU A 16 41.44 -6.20 -6.76
CA GLU A 16 41.30 -5.69 -5.39
C GLU A 16 39.81 -5.53 -5.10
N ALA A 17 39.32 -6.24 -4.09
CA ALA A 17 37.99 -6.07 -3.56
C ALA A 17 37.86 -4.61 -3.07
N GLN A 18 37.17 -3.77 -3.82
CA GLN A 18 36.77 -2.46 -3.35
C GLN A 18 35.95 -2.65 -2.09
N GLY A 19 36.51 -2.23 -0.98
CA GLY A 19 35.87 -2.27 0.32
C GLY A 19 34.52 -1.55 0.23
N THR A 20 33.47 -2.30 0.49
CA THR A 20 32.11 -1.77 0.67
C THR A 20 32.20 -0.79 1.85
N GLN A 21 32.18 0.52 1.55
CA GLN A 21 32.02 1.53 2.60
C GLN A 21 30.68 1.22 3.26
N THR A 22 30.72 0.71 4.47
CA THR A 22 29.57 0.69 5.37
C THR A 22 29.17 2.13 5.61
N GLN A 23 28.19 2.62 4.82
CA GLN A 23 27.49 3.84 5.16
C GLN A 23 26.95 3.64 6.58
N GLY A 24 27.40 4.49 7.51
CA GLY A 24 26.96 4.42 8.90
C GLY A 24 25.44 4.48 8.94
N THR A 25 24.83 3.34 9.23
CA THR A 25 23.38 3.23 9.41
C THR A 25 23.01 4.09 10.61
N GLN A 26 22.21 5.12 10.38
CA GLN A 26 21.64 5.89 11.48
C GLN A 26 20.86 4.94 12.42
N PRO A 27 20.91 5.14 13.74
CA PRO A 27 20.13 4.34 14.66
C PRO A 27 18.66 4.43 14.28
N ALA A 28 17.94 3.31 14.38
CA ALA A 28 16.51 3.30 14.10
C ALA A 28 15.78 4.30 15.01
N PRO A 29 14.83 5.09 14.47
CA PRO A 29 14.12 6.07 15.28
C PRO A 29 13.31 5.36 16.38
N VAL A 30 13.27 5.97 17.57
CA VAL A 30 12.35 5.53 18.64
C VAL A 30 10.96 6.03 18.28
N VAL A 31 10.01 5.12 18.12
CA VAL A 31 8.66 5.43 17.65
C VAL A 31 7.65 5.24 18.77
N SER A 32 6.75 6.21 18.95
CA SER A 32 5.62 6.11 19.88
C SER A 32 4.38 5.64 19.14
N PHE A 33 3.67 4.68 19.71
CA PHE A 33 2.36 4.22 19.23
C PHE A 33 1.19 5.00 19.88
N GLY A 34 1.49 5.94 20.77
CA GLY A 34 0.47 6.76 21.45
C GLY A 34 -0.08 7.84 20.52
N THR A 35 -1.23 7.56 19.89
CA THR A 35 -1.93 8.49 19.00
C THR A 35 -3.44 8.44 19.24
N GLU A 36 -4.17 9.40 18.65
CA GLU A 36 -5.63 9.52 18.70
C GLU A 36 -6.10 10.39 17.51
N PRO A 37 -7.37 10.32 17.09
CA PRO A 37 -7.86 11.02 15.90
C PRO A 37 -7.59 12.52 15.88
N GLY A 38 -7.66 13.20 17.03
CA GLY A 38 -7.36 14.63 17.15
C GLY A 38 -5.87 14.98 16.99
N ARG A 39 -4.98 14.00 16.98
CA ARG A 39 -3.52 14.14 16.84
C ARG A 39 -2.98 13.56 15.54
N TYR A 40 -3.83 12.94 14.70
CA TYR A 40 -3.41 12.41 13.42
C TYR A 40 -2.84 13.50 12.51
N ARG A 41 -1.74 13.22 11.87
CA ARG A 41 -1.06 14.11 10.92
C ARG A 41 -1.30 13.70 9.47
N HIS A 42 -1.66 12.43 9.26
CA HIS A 42 -1.71 11.80 7.95
C HIS A 42 -3.09 11.30 7.58
N TRP A 43 -3.91 10.98 8.57
CA TRP A 43 -5.27 10.50 8.39
C TRP A 43 -6.28 11.44 9.04
N ARG A 44 -7.45 11.51 8.43
CA ARG A 44 -8.62 12.14 9.04
C ARG A 44 -9.72 11.09 9.18
N LEU A 45 -10.20 10.88 10.39
CA LEU A 45 -11.32 10.02 10.70
C LEU A 45 -12.58 10.88 10.89
N SER A 46 -13.64 10.57 10.14
CA SER A 46 -14.98 11.14 10.32
C SER A 46 -15.98 10.00 10.46
N VAL A 47 -16.92 10.11 11.40
CA VAL A 47 -17.99 9.13 11.62
C VAL A 47 -19.33 9.85 11.52
N ASP A 48 -20.21 9.34 10.67
CA ASP A 48 -21.58 9.85 10.47
C ASP A 48 -22.55 8.66 10.45
N GLY A 49 -23.22 8.45 11.59
CA GLY A 49 -24.11 7.31 11.77
C GLY A 49 -23.42 5.97 11.50
N PRO A 50 -23.95 5.14 10.59
CA PRO A 50 -23.38 3.83 10.26
C PRO A 50 -22.18 3.91 9.29
N VAL A 51 -21.73 5.08 8.92
CA VAL A 51 -20.65 5.30 7.94
C VAL A 51 -19.46 5.99 8.60
N ALA A 52 -18.26 5.50 8.34
CA ALA A 52 -17.02 6.20 8.63
C ALA A 52 -16.25 6.51 7.35
N THR A 53 -15.50 7.61 7.36
CA THR A 53 -14.58 7.96 6.29
C THR A 53 -13.18 8.13 6.86
N LEU A 54 -12.24 7.42 6.28
CA LEU A 54 -10.80 7.56 6.51
C LEU A 54 -10.16 8.23 5.29
N THR A 55 -9.77 9.49 5.44
CA THR A 55 -9.13 10.26 4.38
C THR A 55 -7.63 10.27 4.60
N LEU A 56 -6.88 9.68 3.66
CA LEU A 56 -5.42 9.74 3.61
C LEU A 56 -4.98 11.09 3.02
N ASP A 57 -4.36 11.92 3.83
CA ASP A 57 -3.82 13.21 3.44
C ASP A 57 -2.48 13.44 4.14
N VAL A 58 -1.48 12.74 3.63
CA VAL A 58 -0.17 12.65 4.29
C VAL A 58 0.51 14.02 4.35
N ALA A 59 0.90 14.43 5.54
CA ALA A 59 1.76 15.59 5.74
C ALA A 59 3.16 15.26 5.20
N GLU A 60 3.57 15.94 4.12
CA GLU A 60 4.80 15.61 3.39
C GLU A 60 6.06 15.76 4.25
N ASP A 61 6.05 16.72 5.19
CA ASP A 61 7.09 16.98 6.18
C ASP A 61 6.91 16.14 7.47
N GLY A 62 5.93 15.26 7.50
CA GLY A 62 5.52 14.49 8.67
C GLY A 62 6.28 13.17 8.89
N GLY A 63 7.37 12.94 8.18
CA GLY A 63 8.17 11.72 8.32
C GLY A 63 8.72 11.50 9.73
N LEU A 64 8.89 10.22 10.11
CA LEU A 64 9.44 9.83 11.43
C LEU A 64 10.93 10.10 11.59
N ALA A 65 11.64 10.32 10.50
CA ALA A 65 13.07 10.62 10.50
C ALA A 65 13.42 11.67 9.43
N ASP A 66 14.56 12.32 9.60
CA ASP A 66 15.09 13.25 8.60
C ASP A 66 15.54 12.52 7.33
N GLY A 67 15.65 13.28 6.23
CA GLY A 67 16.23 12.81 4.97
C GLY A 67 15.24 12.27 3.94
N TYR A 68 13.95 12.26 4.22
CA TYR A 68 12.89 11.96 3.25
C TYR A 68 11.65 12.81 3.48
N GLU A 69 10.86 12.97 2.42
CA GLU A 69 9.54 13.60 2.43
C GLU A 69 8.49 12.58 1.97
N LEU A 70 7.30 12.65 2.54
CA LEU A 70 6.19 11.72 2.25
C LEU A 70 5.32 12.23 1.09
N LYS A 71 5.92 12.46 -0.08
CA LYS A 71 5.22 12.96 -1.27
C LYS A 71 4.23 11.93 -1.83
N MET A 72 3.21 12.42 -2.52
CA MET A 72 2.21 11.58 -3.22
C MET A 72 1.49 10.57 -2.29
N ASN A 73 1.20 10.98 -1.07
CA ASN A 73 0.67 10.08 -0.05
C ASN A 73 1.51 8.79 0.12
N SER A 74 2.84 8.88 -0.11
CA SER A 74 3.71 7.79 0.29
C SER A 74 3.74 7.70 1.82
N TYR A 75 4.01 6.51 2.35
CA TYR A 75 3.92 6.30 3.78
C TYR A 75 5.20 5.73 4.38
N ASP A 76 5.42 6.08 5.64
CA ASP A 76 6.31 5.42 6.57
C ASP A 76 5.50 4.75 7.70
N LEU A 77 6.18 4.29 8.74
CA LEU A 77 5.52 3.64 9.87
C LEU A 77 4.54 4.57 10.62
N GLY A 78 4.78 5.89 10.63
CA GLY A 78 3.90 6.86 11.29
C GLY A 78 2.51 6.91 10.68
N VAL A 79 2.44 6.88 9.36
CA VAL A 79 1.17 6.83 8.61
C VAL A 79 0.38 5.55 8.93
N ASP A 80 1.07 4.41 8.99
CA ASP A 80 0.44 3.12 9.30
C ASP A 80 0.02 2.98 10.77
N ILE A 81 0.73 3.63 11.71
CA ILE A 81 0.32 3.67 13.13
C ILE A 81 -1.04 4.37 13.28
N GLU A 82 -1.23 5.50 12.60
CA GLU A 82 -2.52 6.21 12.63
C GLU A 82 -3.64 5.37 12.00
N LEU A 83 -3.37 4.70 10.89
CA LEU A 83 -4.35 3.79 10.26
C LEU A 83 -4.71 2.61 11.18
N TYR A 84 -3.71 2.01 11.82
CA TYR A 84 -3.92 0.93 12.80
C TYR A 84 -4.80 1.38 13.96
N ASP A 85 -4.48 2.53 14.57
CA ASP A 85 -5.25 3.13 15.66
C ASP A 85 -6.70 3.41 15.20
N ALA A 86 -6.89 4.00 14.01
CA ALA A 86 -8.21 4.31 13.47
C ALA A 86 -9.06 3.04 13.27
N VAL A 87 -8.49 1.98 12.72
CA VAL A 87 -9.20 0.69 12.53
C VAL A 87 -9.62 0.10 13.87
N GLN A 88 -8.76 0.14 14.91
CA GLN A 88 -9.12 -0.36 16.23
C GLN A 88 -10.23 0.50 16.89
N ARG A 89 -10.17 1.82 16.76
CA ARG A 89 -11.24 2.69 17.28
C ARG A 89 -12.57 2.46 16.58
N LEU A 90 -12.57 2.29 15.27
CA LEU A 90 -13.78 1.94 14.53
C LEU A 90 -14.41 0.64 15.04
N ARG A 91 -13.61 -0.37 15.37
CA ARG A 91 -14.08 -1.64 15.91
C ARG A 91 -14.68 -1.53 17.31
N PHE A 92 -14.04 -0.76 18.21
CA PHE A 92 -14.35 -0.79 19.64
C PHE A 92 -15.02 0.47 20.15
N GLU A 93 -14.73 1.65 19.59
CA GLU A 93 -15.37 2.91 19.99
C GLU A 93 -16.60 3.23 19.13
N HIS A 94 -16.64 2.71 17.89
CA HIS A 94 -17.75 2.95 16.95
C HIS A 94 -18.39 1.65 16.42
N PRO A 95 -18.86 0.75 17.29
CA PRO A 95 -19.40 -0.55 16.88
C PRO A 95 -20.70 -0.45 16.04
N GLY A 96 -21.29 0.74 15.93
CA GLY A 96 -22.43 1.03 15.07
C GLY A 96 -22.07 1.29 13.60
N VAL A 97 -20.77 1.51 13.29
CA VAL A 97 -20.30 1.69 11.91
C VAL A 97 -20.43 0.37 11.15
N ARG A 98 -20.95 0.46 9.93
CA ARG A 98 -21.18 -0.66 9.01
C ARG A 98 -20.36 -0.54 7.72
N ALA A 99 -20.16 0.68 7.24
CA ALA A 99 -19.32 0.94 6.06
C ALA A 99 -18.20 1.93 6.41
N VAL A 100 -16.98 1.62 5.97
CA VAL A 100 -15.79 2.46 6.12
C VAL A 100 -15.25 2.79 4.73
N VAL A 101 -15.22 4.07 4.37
CA VAL A 101 -14.70 4.52 3.09
C VAL A 101 -13.26 5.02 3.29
N LEU A 102 -12.30 4.36 2.66
CA LEU A 102 -10.92 4.83 2.55
C LEU A 102 -10.77 5.67 1.29
N THR A 103 -10.37 6.91 1.42
CA THR A 103 -10.19 7.83 0.29
C THR A 103 -8.94 8.68 0.46
N SER A 104 -8.66 9.54 -0.51
CA SER A 104 -7.51 10.44 -0.49
C SER A 104 -7.91 11.91 -0.46
N GLY A 105 -7.15 12.71 0.29
CA GLY A 105 -7.20 14.17 0.26
C GLY A 105 -6.34 14.81 -0.85
N LYS A 106 -5.53 14.00 -1.57
CA LYS A 106 -4.69 14.47 -2.67
C LYS A 106 -5.39 14.30 -4.02
N GLU A 107 -5.20 15.26 -4.91
CA GLU A 107 -5.69 15.14 -6.27
C GLU A 107 -4.91 14.08 -7.06
N ARG A 108 -5.63 13.24 -7.84
CA ARG A 108 -5.06 12.27 -8.79
C ARG A 108 -4.10 11.23 -8.18
N MET A 109 -3.99 11.19 -6.87
CA MET A 109 -3.14 10.25 -6.15
C MET A 109 -3.90 9.71 -4.94
N PHE A 110 -4.14 8.40 -4.92
CA PHE A 110 -4.61 7.75 -3.71
C PHE A 110 -3.43 7.51 -2.76
N CYS A 111 -2.44 6.71 -3.20
CA CYS A 111 -1.25 6.43 -2.40
C CYS A 111 -0.16 5.83 -3.29
N ALA A 112 1.05 6.37 -3.21
CA ALA A 112 2.22 5.87 -3.94
C ALA A 112 2.91 4.66 -3.27
N GLY A 113 2.43 4.23 -2.09
CA GLY A 113 3.00 3.12 -1.34
C GLY A 113 4.10 3.55 -0.36
N ALA A 114 4.88 2.58 0.10
CA ALA A 114 5.95 2.82 1.06
C ALA A 114 6.99 3.80 0.50
N ASN A 115 7.46 4.71 1.35
CA ASN A 115 8.45 5.72 0.93
C ASN A 115 9.79 5.07 0.59
N ILE A 116 10.18 5.15 -0.69
CA ILE A 116 11.38 4.49 -1.23
C ILE A 116 12.66 5.04 -0.59
N ARG A 117 12.71 6.35 -0.29
CA ARG A 117 13.89 6.96 0.35
C ARG A 117 14.05 6.50 1.78
N MET A 118 12.94 6.43 2.53
CA MET A 118 12.93 5.84 3.88
C MET A 118 13.44 4.39 3.81
N LEU A 119 12.93 3.59 2.89
CA LEU A 119 13.38 2.20 2.73
C LEU A 119 14.87 2.11 2.36
N ALA A 120 15.38 2.99 1.50
CA ALA A 120 16.79 2.98 1.11
C ALA A 120 17.73 3.29 2.29
N GLN A 121 17.31 4.15 3.22
CA GLN A 121 18.08 4.55 4.41
C GLN A 121 17.96 3.56 5.58
N ALA A 122 16.88 2.78 5.61
CA ALA A 122 16.57 1.90 6.71
C ALA A 122 17.48 0.65 6.77
N THR A 123 17.78 0.19 7.97
CA THR A 123 18.44 -1.10 8.20
C THR A 123 17.53 -2.26 7.75
N HIS A 124 18.12 -3.44 7.48
CA HIS A 124 17.34 -4.62 7.15
C HIS A 124 16.32 -4.97 8.25
N ALA A 125 16.72 -4.94 9.51
CA ALA A 125 15.84 -5.21 10.65
C ALA A 125 14.65 -4.23 10.70
N TRP A 126 14.89 -2.94 10.43
CA TRP A 126 13.81 -1.95 10.36
C TRP A 126 12.82 -2.27 9.23
N LYS A 127 13.33 -2.59 8.03
CA LYS A 127 12.48 -2.95 6.88
C LYS A 127 11.58 -4.15 7.20
N VAL A 128 12.13 -5.18 7.83
CA VAL A 128 11.37 -6.37 8.24
C VAL A 128 10.27 -6.00 9.23
N ASN A 129 10.58 -5.23 10.27
CA ASN A 129 9.61 -4.80 11.27
C ASN A 129 8.54 -3.87 10.67
N PHE A 130 8.93 -2.96 9.79
CA PHE A 130 8.01 -2.09 9.06
C PHE A 130 7.03 -2.92 8.20
N CYS A 131 7.53 -3.82 7.36
CA CYS A 131 6.67 -4.68 6.54
C CYS A 131 5.76 -5.56 7.40
N LYS A 132 6.25 -6.09 8.53
CA LYS A 132 5.43 -6.86 9.47
C LYS A 132 4.26 -6.03 10.00
N PHE A 133 4.54 -4.83 10.51
CA PHE A 133 3.50 -3.95 11.04
C PHE A 133 2.49 -3.54 9.96
N THR A 134 2.96 -3.20 8.77
CA THR A 134 2.09 -2.85 7.64
C THR A 134 1.19 -4.02 7.22
N ASN A 135 1.70 -5.26 7.26
CA ASN A 135 0.85 -6.44 7.05
C ASN A 135 -0.24 -6.58 8.13
N GLU A 136 0.10 -6.37 9.40
CA GLU A 136 -0.89 -6.43 10.50
C GLU A 136 -2.01 -5.39 10.32
N THR A 137 -1.68 -4.20 9.81
CA THR A 137 -2.70 -3.17 9.52
C THR A 137 -3.67 -3.64 8.44
N ARG A 138 -3.19 -4.25 7.35
CA ARG A 138 -4.04 -4.79 6.25
C ARG A 138 -4.86 -5.98 6.74
N ASN A 139 -4.25 -6.87 7.48
CA ASN A 139 -4.96 -8.00 8.11
C ASN A 139 -6.02 -7.50 9.11
N GLY A 140 -5.76 -6.41 9.83
CA GLY A 140 -6.71 -5.78 10.74
C GLY A 140 -7.97 -5.25 10.05
N ILE A 141 -7.85 -4.74 8.82
CA ILE A 141 -9.00 -4.35 7.98
C ILE A 141 -9.83 -5.58 7.61
N GLU A 142 -9.18 -6.63 7.09
CA GLU A 142 -9.86 -7.88 6.71
C GLU A 142 -10.53 -8.56 7.91
N ASP A 143 -9.86 -8.56 9.06
CA ASP A 143 -10.42 -9.09 10.31
C ASP A 143 -11.62 -8.26 10.81
N ALA A 144 -11.58 -6.94 10.66
CA ALA A 144 -12.72 -6.08 10.98
C ALA A 144 -13.92 -6.37 10.06
N SER A 145 -13.68 -6.60 8.78
CA SER A 145 -14.72 -7.00 7.84
C SER A 145 -15.34 -8.36 8.19
N ALA A 146 -14.51 -9.31 8.60
CA ALA A 146 -14.95 -10.66 8.92
C ALA A 146 -15.67 -10.78 10.26
N HIS A 147 -15.26 -9.98 11.27
CA HIS A 147 -15.66 -10.23 12.66
C HIS A 147 -16.26 -9.02 13.38
N SER A 148 -16.27 -7.81 12.79
CA SER A 148 -16.80 -6.61 13.46
C SER A 148 -18.03 -6.00 12.79
N GLY A 149 -18.60 -6.68 11.80
CA GLY A 149 -19.78 -6.20 11.06
C GLY A 149 -19.53 -4.94 10.23
N GLN A 150 -18.27 -4.63 9.93
CA GLN A 150 -17.85 -3.49 9.12
C GLN A 150 -17.47 -3.97 7.72
N ALA A 151 -17.69 -3.14 6.70
CA ALA A 151 -17.19 -3.37 5.36
C ALA A 151 -16.37 -2.17 4.89
N TYR A 152 -15.29 -2.43 4.18
CA TYR A 152 -14.33 -1.40 3.77
C TYR A 152 -14.38 -1.18 2.26
N ILE A 153 -14.47 0.07 1.84
CA ILE A 153 -14.45 0.50 0.43
C ILE A 153 -13.18 1.31 0.20
N ALA A 154 -12.36 0.90 -0.74
CA ALA A 154 -11.28 1.73 -1.25
C ALA A 154 -11.81 2.62 -2.38
N ALA A 155 -12.04 3.89 -2.08
CA ALA A 155 -12.45 4.92 -3.03
C ALA A 155 -11.20 5.58 -3.63
N LEU A 156 -10.69 5.01 -4.73
CA LEU A 156 -9.45 5.44 -5.37
C LEU A 156 -9.70 6.66 -6.25
N THR A 157 -9.60 7.85 -5.66
CA THR A 157 -9.71 9.16 -6.34
C THR A 157 -8.51 9.48 -7.23
N GLY A 158 -7.54 8.58 -7.31
CA GLY A 158 -6.31 8.73 -8.06
C GLY A 158 -5.53 7.42 -8.12
N THR A 159 -4.31 7.48 -8.61
CA THR A 159 -3.42 6.31 -8.72
C THR A 159 -3.13 5.69 -7.35
N ALA A 160 -3.22 4.36 -7.29
CA ALA A 160 -2.79 3.55 -6.16
C ALA A 160 -1.66 2.61 -6.62
N ALA A 161 -0.47 2.74 -6.04
CA ALA A 161 0.70 1.98 -6.45
C ALA A 161 1.39 1.29 -5.27
N GLY A 162 1.96 0.13 -5.52
CA GLY A 162 2.69 -0.63 -4.51
C GLY A 162 1.86 -0.86 -3.25
N GLY A 163 2.44 -0.59 -2.10
CA GLY A 163 1.74 -0.70 -0.82
C GLY A 163 0.46 0.13 -0.70
N GLY A 164 0.28 1.17 -1.52
CA GLY A 164 -0.98 1.92 -1.62
C GLY A 164 -2.09 1.10 -2.28
N TYR A 165 -1.75 0.32 -3.30
CA TYR A 165 -2.71 -0.60 -3.88
C TYR A 165 -2.90 -1.86 -3.00
N GLU A 166 -1.86 -2.31 -2.29
CA GLU A 166 -1.97 -3.39 -1.30
C GLU A 166 -2.95 -3.02 -0.17
N LEU A 167 -3.00 -1.73 0.23
CA LEU A 167 -4.01 -1.22 1.15
C LEU A 167 -5.44 -1.33 0.56
N ALA A 168 -5.62 -0.93 -0.69
CA ALA A 168 -6.91 -1.08 -1.37
C ALA A 168 -7.33 -2.56 -1.49
N LEU A 169 -6.40 -3.47 -1.76
CA LEU A 169 -6.65 -4.91 -1.83
C LEU A 169 -7.11 -5.51 -0.49
N ALA A 170 -6.78 -4.88 0.64
CA ALA A 170 -7.29 -5.30 1.94
C ALA A 170 -8.77 -4.95 2.16
N CYS A 171 -9.31 -3.97 1.42
CA CYS A 171 -10.72 -3.59 1.48
C CYS A 171 -11.63 -4.63 0.81
N ASP A 172 -12.93 -4.60 1.13
CA ASP A 172 -13.93 -5.49 0.54
C ASP A 172 -14.23 -5.11 -0.91
N GLU A 173 -14.31 -3.81 -1.19
CA GLU A 173 -14.59 -3.26 -2.51
C GLU A 173 -13.57 -2.20 -2.90
N ILE A 174 -13.30 -2.13 -4.20
CA ILE A 174 -12.38 -1.16 -4.82
C ILE A 174 -13.09 -0.44 -5.95
N VAL A 175 -13.29 0.85 -5.83
CA VAL A 175 -13.80 1.72 -6.90
C VAL A 175 -12.70 2.64 -7.38
N LEU A 176 -12.37 2.59 -8.67
CA LEU A 176 -11.31 3.39 -9.27
C LEU A 176 -11.89 4.52 -10.12
N VAL A 177 -11.40 5.75 -9.91
CA VAL A 177 -11.76 6.86 -10.78
C VAL A 177 -11.26 6.64 -12.21
N ASP A 178 -12.13 6.83 -13.18
CA ASP A 178 -11.79 6.83 -14.61
C ASP A 178 -11.63 8.26 -15.14
N ASP A 179 -10.47 8.83 -14.84
CA ASP A 179 -10.04 10.17 -15.28
C ASP A 179 -9.05 10.12 -16.47
N GLY A 180 -8.80 8.92 -17.03
CA GLY A 180 -7.85 8.68 -18.10
C GLY A 180 -6.39 8.56 -17.66
N SER A 181 -6.06 8.90 -16.41
CA SER A 181 -4.68 8.87 -15.89
C SER A 181 -4.50 7.95 -14.69
N SER A 182 -5.49 7.84 -13.83
CA SER A 182 -5.44 7.06 -12.60
C SER A 182 -5.39 5.55 -12.88
N ALA A 183 -4.49 4.86 -12.19
CA ALA A 183 -4.21 3.45 -12.37
C ALA A 183 -3.98 2.75 -11.05
N VAL A 184 -4.12 1.43 -11.04
CA VAL A 184 -3.63 0.56 -9.98
C VAL A 184 -2.38 -0.17 -10.45
N ALA A 185 -1.37 -0.35 -9.58
CA ALA A 185 -0.11 -0.98 -9.95
C ALA A 185 0.57 -1.69 -8.76
N LEU A 186 1.31 -2.76 -9.06
CA LEU A 186 2.29 -3.38 -8.15
C LEU A 186 3.66 -3.34 -8.83
N PRO A 187 4.33 -2.17 -8.86
CA PRO A 187 5.51 -1.96 -9.68
C PRO A 187 6.83 -2.34 -8.99
N GLU A 188 6.78 -3.07 -7.88
CA GLU A 188 7.96 -3.36 -7.07
C GLU A 188 8.99 -4.20 -7.82
N VAL A 189 8.55 -5.20 -8.58
CA VAL A 189 9.48 -6.06 -9.35
C VAL A 189 10.22 -5.27 -10.41
N PRO A 190 9.53 -4.55 -11.35
CA PRO A 190 10.23 -3.86 -12.41
C PRO A 190 11.04 -2.64 -11.94
N LEU A 191 10.64 -1.97 -10.86
CA LEU A 191 11.31 -0.75 -10.40
C LEU A 191 12.34 -0.98 -9.29
N LEU A 192 12.12 -1.96 -8.42
CA LEU A 192 12.91 -2.15 -7.20
C LEU A 192 13.56 -3.53 -7.12
N GLY A 193 13.21 -4.46 -7.99
CA GLY A 193 13.72 -5.84 -7.97
C GLY A 193 13.28 -6.62 -6.73
N VAL A 194 12.16 -6.24 -6.09
CA VAL A 194 11.58 -6.92 -4.92
C VAL A 194 10.12 -7.27 -5.18
N LEU A 195 9.58 -8.21 -4.41
CA LEU A 195 8.16 -8.53 -4.45
C LEU A 195 7.35 -7.52 -3.63
N PRO A 196 6.05 -7.31 -3.97
CA PRO A 196 5.10 -6.62 -3.10
C PRO A 196 5.12 -7.23 -1.69
N GLY A 197 5.40 -6.40 -0.68
CA GLY A 197 5.79 -6.88 0.67
C GLY A 197 4.63 -7.02 1.66
N THR A 198 3.41 -6.55 1.32
CA THR A 198 2.29 -6.50 2.25
C THR A 198 1.05 -7.28 1.78
N GLY A 199 1.29 -8.41 1.15
CA GLY A 199 0.27 -9.41 0.81
C GLY A 199 -0.47 -9.17 -0.51
N GLY A 200 0.03 -8.26 -1.37
CA GLY A 200 -0.64 -7.90 -2.63
C GLY A 200 -0.81 -9.07 -3.57
N LEU A 201 0.23 -9.87 -3.79
CA LEU A 201 0.16 -11.03 -4.70
C LEU A 201 -0.84 -12.10 -4.23
N THR A 202 -0.89 -12.37 -2.93
CA THR A 202 -1.85 -13.30 -2.33
C THR A 202 -3.28 -12.77 -2.52
N ARG A 203 -3.53 -11.49 -2.19
CA ARG A 203 -4.85 -10.90 -2.34
C ARG A 203 -5.32 -10.82 -3.79
N LEU A 204 -4.42 -10.58 -4.74
CA LEU A 204 -4.77 -10.62 -6.17
C LEU A 204 -5.36 -11.99 -6.56
N VAL A 205 -4.68 -13.07 -6.19
CA VAL A 205 -5.07 -14.42 -6.62
C VAL A 205 -6.19 -14.97 -5.74
N ASP A 206 -6.02 -14.94 -4.42
CA ASP A 206 -6.90 -15.68 -3.51
C ASP A 206 -8.16 -14.89 -3.15
N LYS A 207 -8.05 -13.57 -2.95
CA LYS A 207 -9.19 -12.73 -2.58
C LYS A 207 -9.93 -12.17 -3.80
N ARG A 208 -9.19 -11.61 -4.76
CA ARG A 208 -9.78 -11.00 -5.97
C ARG A 208 -10.06 -12.01 -7.08
N GLY A 209 -9.50 -13.21 -7.01
CA GLY A 209 -9.65 -14.24 -8.04
C GLY A 209 -9.07 -13.81 -9.39
N VAL A 210 -8.02 -13.01 -9.40
CA VAL A 210 -7.29 -12.64 -10.61
C VAL A 210 -6.62 -13.90 -11.16
N ARG A 211 -6.78 -14.16 -12.46
CA ARG A 211 -6.10 -15.28 -13.13
C ARG A 211 -4.59 -15.13 -12.97
N ARG A 212 -3.89 -16.22 -12.63
CA ARG A 212 -2.45 -16.20 -12.31
C ARG A 212 -1.58 -15.58 -13.39
N ASP A 213 -1.85 -15.88 -14.66
CA ASP A 213 -1.13 -15.29 -15.79
C ASP A 213 -1.31 -13.77 -15.89
N LEU A 214 -2.51 -13.26 -15.56
CA LEU A 214 -2.76 -11.81 -15.49
C LEU A 214 -2.09 -11.19 -14.25
N ALA A 215 -2.07 -11.89 -13.12
CA ALA A 215 -1.38 -11.44 -11.91
C ALA A 215 0.14 -11.34 -12.15
N ASP A 216 0.73 -12.30 -12.85
CA ASP A 216 2.15 -12.29 -13.19
C ASP A 216 2.49 -11.10 -14.11
N VAL A 217 1.68 -10.86 -15.15
CA VAL A 217 1.84 -9.70 -16.03
C VAL A 217 1.67 -8.40 -15.26
N PHE A 218 0.65 -8.31 -14.40
CA PHE A 218 0.37 -7.12 -13.60
C PHE A 218 1.52 -6.78 -12.65
N ALA A 219 2.06 -7.78 -11.93
CA ALA A 219 3.15 -7.58 -10.98
C ALA A 219 4.51 -7.31 -11.64
N THR A 220 4.63 -7.52 -12.95
CA THR A 220 5.87 -7.27 -13.72
C THR A 220 5.76 -6.05 -14.64
N THR A 221 4.64 -5.31 -14.58
CA THR A 221 4.39 -4.11 -15.38
C THR A 221 4.45 -2.86 -14.49
N ALA A 222 5.25 -1.85 -14.91
CA ALA A 222 5.41 -0.62 -14.13
C ALA A 222 4.25 0.37 -14.31
N GLU A 223 3.63 0.41 -15.49
CA GLU A 223 2.64 1.43 -15.87
C GLU A 223 1.29 1.29 -15.18
N GLY A 224 0.99 0.13 -14.63
CA GLY A 224 -0.29 -0.17 -14.00
C GLY A 224 -1.44 -0.37 -15.00
N ILE A 225 -2.61 -0.62 -14.46
CA ILE A 225 -3.84 -0.89 -15.22
C ILE A 225 -4.91 0.12 -14.81
N ARG A 226 -5.67 0.62 -15.79
CA ARG A 226 -6.69 1.67 -15.59
C ARG A 226 -8.02 1.35 -16.29
N GLY A 227 -9.05 2.12 -15.94
CA GLY A 227 -10.37 2.10 -16.60
C GLY A 227 -10.99 0.71 -16.61
N GLU A 228 -11.78 0.41 -17.63
CA GLU A 228 -12.48 -0.86 -17.76
C GLU A 228 -11.59 -2.11 -17.73
N LYS A 229 -10.32 -1.97 -18.14
CA LYS A 229 -9.36 -3.08 -18.05
C LYS A 229 -9.06 -3.47 -16.60
N ALA A 230 -9.06 -2.51 -15.66
CA ALA A 230 -8.90 -2.81 -14.24
C ALA A 230 -10.06 -3.67 -13.72
N VAL A 231 -11.28 -3.37 -14.12
CA VAL A 231 -12.46 -4.18 -13.78
C VAL A 231 -12.40 -5.55 -14.46
N ALA A 232 -12.12 -5.59 -15.76
CA ALA A 232 -12.02 -6.84 -16.51
C ALA A 232 -10.97 -7.82 -15.94
N TRP A 233 -9.91 -7.30 -15.33
CA TRP A 233 -8.87 -8.07 -14.66
C TRP A 233 -9.17 -8.31 -13.16
N ARG A 234 -10.31 -7.85 -12.65
CA ARG A 234 -10.69 -7.92 -11.24
C ARG A 234 -9.76 -7.14 -10.28
N LEU A 235 -9.06 -6.15 -10.81
CA LEU A 235 -8.21 -5.26 -10.01
C LEU A 235 -9.03 -4.17 -9.31
N ALA A 236 -10.20 -3.85 -9.83
CA ALA A 236 -11.22 -3.02 -9.21
C ALA A 236 -12.60 -3.67 -9.44
N ASP A 237 -13.58 -3.33 -8.60
CA ASP A 237 -14.95 -3.81 -8.73
C ASP A 237 -15.73 -2.95 -9.72
N GLU A 238 -15.46 -1.64 -9.70
CA GLU A 238 -16.10 -0.68 -10.58
C GLU A 238 -15.14 0.47 -10.93
N THR A 239 -15.40 1.11 -12.08
CA THR A 239 -14.79 2.40 -12.42
C THR A 239 -15.88 3.43 -12.64
N ALA A 240 -15.63 4.68 -12.22
CA ALA A 240 -16.57 5.78 -12.39
C ALA A 240 -15.86 7.03 -12.89
N LYS A 241 -16.51 7.77 -13.79
CA LYS A 241 -16.02 9.08 -14.22
C LYS A 241 -15.93 10.03 -13.01
N ALA A 242 -14.97 10.94 -13.00
CA ALA A 242 -14.74 11.84 -11.89
C ALA A 242 -15.99 12.59 -11.42
N ARG A 243 -16.85 13.01 -12.36
CA ARG A 243 -18.11 13.70 -12.05
C ARG A 243 -19.15 12.82 -11.34
N ASP A 244 -19.11 11.51 -11.55
CA ASP A 244 -20.09 10.56 -11.05
C ASP A 244 -19.53 9.76 -9.85
N PHE A 245 -18.23 9.93 -9.55
CA PHE A 245 -17.48 9.10 -8.61
C PHE A 245 -18.09 9.14 -7.20
N ALA A 246 -18.42 10.34 -6.70
CA ALA A 246 -19.02 10.48 -5.36
C ALA A 246 -20.35 9.71 -5.24
N ALA A 247 -21.23 9.82 -6.25
CA ALA A 247 -22.51 9.11 -6.26
C ALA A 247 -22.33 7.58 -6.34
N VAL A 248 -21.31 7.11 -7.05
CA VAL A 248 -20.99 5.67 -7.09
C VAL A 248 -20.52 5.20 -5.72
N ILE A 249 -19.65 5.93 -5.03
CA ILE A 249 -19.21 5.58 -3.67
C ILE A 249 -20.39 5.58 -2.69
N GLU A 250 -21.29 6.56 -2.77
CA GLU A 250 -22.50 6.59 -1.94
C GLU A 250 -23.38 5.36 -2.17
N ARG A 251 -23.56 4.94 -3.41
CA ARG A 251 -24.33 3.73 -3.73
C ARG A 251 -23.69 2.46 -3.15
N HIS A 252 -22.37 2.26 -3.32
CA HIS A 252 -21.64 1.14 -2.73
C HIS A 252 -21.77 1.14 -1.20
N ARG A 253 -21.54 2.28 -0.56
CA ARG A 253 -21.70 2.47 0.86
C ARG A 253 -23.09 2.06 1.37
N ASP A 254 -24.15 2.53 0.70
CA ASP A 254 -25.53 2.28 1.12
C ASP A 254 -25.90 0.79 0.97
N VAL A 255 -25.40 0.12 -0.07
CA VAL A 255 -25.56 -1.34 -0.23
C VAL A 255 -24.86 -2.08 0.92
N LEU A 256 -23.61 -1.76 1.22
CA LEU A 256 -22.86 -2.43 2.29
C LEU A 256 -23.47 -2.16 3.68
N VAL A 257 -23.99 -0.97 3.92
CA VAL A 257 -24.72 -0.67 5.16
C VAL A 257 -25.98 -1.53 5.26
N ALA A 258 -26.75 -1.65 4.18
CA ALA A 258 -27.97 -2.48 4.18
C ALA A 258 -27.66 -3.95 4.43
N ASP A 259 -26.64 -4.49 3.76
CA ASP A 259 -26.22 -5.90 3.90
C ASP A 259 -25.71 -6.26 5.31
N ARG A 260 -25.23 -5.28 6.07
CA ARG A 260 -24.68 -5.48 7.44
C ARG A 260 -25.68 -5.18 8.55
N ILE A 261 -26.86 -4.67 8.23
CA ILE A 261 -27.95 -4.42 9.21
C ILE A 261 -28.91 -5.61 9.28
N GLY A 262 -29.00 -6.43 8.22
CA GLY A 262 -29.84 -7.64 8.14
C GLY A 262 -29.21 -8.82 8.84
#